data_65a1167f0889fd8e2c3f061766beae60
#
_entry.id   65a1167f0889fd8e2c3f061766beae60
#
_cell.length_a   1.000
_cell.length_b   1.000
_cell.length_c   1.000
_cell.angle_alpha   90.00
_cell.angle_beta   90.00
_cell.angle_gamma   90.00
#
_symmetry.space_group_name_H-M   'P 1'
#
loop_
_entity.id
_entity.type
_entity.pdbx_description
1 polymer ?
#
loop_
_entity_poly.entity_id
_entity_poly.type
_entity_poly.pdbx_seq_one_letter_code
_entity_poly.pdbx_strand_id
1 'polypeptide(L)'
;MAVGVAHVSVCICTFKRPVLLRRLLLELDGQVTEGLFSYSIVVVDNDHQQSGKATVLNFAASSKIAIKYCVEPRQNIPMARNRAVENAQGDFIAFIDDDEFPVKNWLLTLLKACSTYDVDGVQGPVRRYFDEEPPKWIKKGKFYERPTYPTGLIIDWTKGRTNNLLLKKKLFSEEPLPFKPEFVTGEDQDFIRRMINKGHRFVWCDEAVVYEVVPPIRWKRSFMLRRALLQGSTSTAQPTFGFREVIKAVLAVPAYTALLPFALICGQHRFMDFSIKLFHHLGTLLSCLGINVIREPYVTE
;
A
#
# COMPACT_ATOMS: atom_id res chain seq x y z
N MET A 1 22.79 -31.95 -4.15
CA MET A 1 22.92 -30.53 -3.79
C MET A 1 21.88 -30.25 -2.71
N ALA A 2 22.28 -29.79 -1.54
CA ALA A 2 21.31 -29.40 -0.51
C ALA A 2 20.47 -28.26 -1.11
N VAL A 3 19.15 -28.47 -1.23
CA VAL A 3 18.23 -27.41 -1.61
C VAL A 3 18.31 -26.40 -0.48
N GLY A 4 18.91 -25.24 -0.74
CA GLY A 4 19.04 -24.16 0.25
C GLY A 4 17.65 -23.77 0.75
N VAL A 5 17.55 -23.52 2.04
CA VAL A 5 16.32 -23.03 2.66
C VAL A 5 15.97 -21.68 2.01
N ALA A 6 14.78 -21.54 1.46
CA ALA A 6 14.34 -20.30 0.82
C ALA A 6 14.52 -19.09 1.76
N HIS A 7 14.87 -17.93 1.20
CA HIS A 7 15.03 -16.71 1.98
C HIS A 7 14.10 -15.59 1.49
N VAL A 8 13.42 -14.92 2.42
CA VAL A 8 12.51 -13.81 2.17
C VAL A 8 13.09 -12.51 2.72
N SER A 9 13.24 -11.48 1.91
CA SER A 9 13.49 -10.12 2.38
C SER A 9 12.18 -9.37 2.55
N VAL A 10 11.85 -8.98 3.79
CA VAL A 10 10.71 -8.11 4.09
C VAL A 10 11.13 -6.67 3.86
N CYS A 11 10.53 -6.00 2.88
CA CYS A 11 10.85 -4.64 2.47
C CYS A 11 9.82 -3.65 3.01
N ILE A 12 10.28 -2.66 3.76
CA ILE A 12 9.49 -1.64 4.44
C ILE A 12 10.00 -0.27 4.01
N CYS A 13 9.11 0.59 3.50
CA CYS A 13 9.40 2.01 3.31
C CYS A 13 8.74 2.80 4.43
N THR A 14 9.47 3.75 5.04
CA THR A 14 8.94 4.59 6.13
C THR A 14 9.24 6.06 5.89
N PHE A 15 8.36 6.93 6.38
CA PHE A 15 8.55 8.38 6.35
C PHE A 15 7.91 9.03 7.57
N LYS A 16 8.73 9.48 8.53
CA LYS A 16 8.32 10.22 9.74
C LYS A 16 7.27 9.50 10.61
N ARG A 17 7.33 8.16 10.69
CA ARG A 17 6.39 7.32 11.45
C ARG A 17 7.10 6.32 12.38
N PRO A 18 8.00 6.76 13.27
CA PRO A 18 8.82 5.87 14.07
C PRO A 18 8.01 4.96 15.01
N VAL A 19 6.83 5.41 15.47
CA VAL A 19 5.97 4.64 16.38
C VAL A 19 5.31 3.47 15.65
N LEU A 20 4.76 3.71 14.46
CA LEU A 20 4.14 2.68 13.63
C LEU A 20 5.19 1.68 13.12
N LEU A 21 6.33 2.18 12.65
CA LEU A 21 7.47 1.33 12.27
C LEU A 21 7.90 0.42 13.44
N ARG A 22 7.97 0.94 14.66
CA ARG A 22 8.31 0.12 15.84
C ARG A 22 7.30 -1.01 16.04
N ARG A 23 6.01 -0.72 15.94
CA ARG A 23 4.95 -1.72 16.05
C ARG A 23 5.13 -2.82 15.00
N LEU A 24 5.30 -2.46 13.74
CA LEU A 24 5.51 -3.41 12.66
C LEU A 24 6.73 -4.30 12.91
N LEU A 25 7.87 -3.72 13.30
CA LEU A 25 9.10 -4.48 13.56
C LEU A 25 8.91 -5.52 14.67
N LEU A 26 8.18 -5.17 15.74
CA LEU A 26 7.89 -6.10 16.84
C LEU A 26 7.00 -7.27 16.38
N GLU A 27 6.02 -7.04 15.52
CA GLU A 27 5.17 -8.11 14.97
C GLU A 27 5.92 -8.97 13.94
N LEU A 28 6.90 -8.41 13.25
CA LEU A 28 7.76 -9.17 12.34
C LEU A 28 8.75 -10.06 13.10
N ASP A 29 9.18 -9.70 14.31
CA ASP A 29 10.11 -10.51 15.11
C ASP A 29 9.53 -11.89 15.49
N GLY A 30 8.20 -12.01 15.51
CA GLY A 30 7.47 -13.23 15.88
C GLY A 30 6.94 -14.06 14.73
N GLN A 31 7.42 -13.90 13.48
CA GLN A 31 6.89 -14.66 12.35
C GLN A 31 7.24 -16.15 12.43
N VAL A 32 6.21 -16.98 12.20
CA VAL A 32 6.34 -18.45 12.19
C VAL A 32 6.94 -18.89 10.87
N THR A 33 8.06 -19.61 10.89
CA THR A 33 8.73 -20.13 9.69
C THR A 33 8.59 -21.64 9.51
N GLU A 34 8.24 -22.37 10.55
CA GLU A 34 8.24 -23.85 10.57
C GLU A 34 9.57 -24.47 10.10
N GLY A 35 10.66 -23.70 10.11
CA GLY A 35 11.96 -24.11 9.56
C GLY A 35 12.01 -24.24 8.01
N LEU A 36 10.97 -23.85 7.31
CA LEU A 36 10.85 -23.97 5.85
C LEU A 36 11.57 -22.83 5.10
N PHE A 37 11.77 -21.71 5.74
CA PHE A 37 12.44 -20.53 5.18
C PHE A 37 13.11 -19.71 6.28
N SER A 38 14.02 -18.85 5.86
CA SER A 38 14.59 -17.77 6.68
C SER A 38 14.12 -16.42 6.16
N TYR A 39 14.20 -15.37 6.97
CA TYR A 39 13.86 -14.03 6.50
C TYR A 39 14.77 -12.96 7.13
N SER A 40 14.84 -11.83 6.46
CA SER A 40 15.50 -10.61 6.91
C SER A 40 14.60 -9.41 6.62
N ILE A 41 14.94 -8.27 7.23
CA ILE A 41 14.16 -7.03 7.06
C ILE A 41 15.05 -5.98 6.39
N VAL A 42 14.50 -5.27 5.41
CA VAL A 42 15.11 -4.08 4.79
C VAL A 42 14.19 -2.90 5.06
N VAL A 43 14.66 -1.93 5.85
CA VAL A 43 13.94 -0.69 6.10
C VAL A 43 14.59 0.43 5.29
N VAL A 44 13.78 1.09 4.46
CA VAL A 44 14.20 2.30 3.74
C VAL A 44 13.47 3.51 4.31
N ASP A 45 14.23 4.38 4.95
CA ASP A 45 13.75 5.65 5.47
C ASP A 45 13.77 6.70 4.35
N ASN A 46 12.60 7.14 3.92
CA ASN A 46 12.44 8.15 2.87
C ASN A 46 12.50 9.58 3.44
N ASP A 47 13.02 9.72 4.66
CA ASP A 47 13.28 11.00 5.31
C ASP A 47 14.79 11.27 5.37
N HIS A 48 15.23 12.38 4.75
CA HIS A 48 16.63 12.81 4.81
C HIS A 48 17.11 13.07 6.24
N GLN A 49 16.19 13.35 7.18
CA GLN A 49 16.47 13.51 8.61
C GLN A 49 16.58 12.17 9.35
N GLN A 50 16.32 11.04 8.68
CA GLN A 50 16.46 9.70 9.24
C GLN A 50 15.60 9.47 10.49
N SER A 51 14.33 9.89 10.45
CA SER A 51 13.40 9.81 11.58
C SER A 51 13.14 8.39 12.09
N GLY A 52 13.32 7.37 11.26
CA GLY A 52 13.18 5.95 11.61
C GLY A 52 14.43 5.31 12.20
N LYS A 53 15.61 5.94 12.10
CA LYS A 53 16.90 5.33 12.42
C LYS A 53 16.99 4.77 13.83
N ALA A 54 16.64 5.57 14.83
CA ALA A 54 16.71 5.15 16.23
C ALA A 54 15.82 3.93 16.50
N THR A 55 14.63 3.90 15.91
CA THR A 55 13.69 2.76 16.01
C THR A 55 14.31 1.48 15.46
N VAL A 56 14.92 1.54 14.28
CA VAL A 56 15.55 0.36 13.66
C VAL A 56 16.77 -0.11 14.45
N LEU A 57 17.63 0.80 14.91
CA LEU A 57 18.81 0.43 15.70
C LEU A 57 18.45 -0.21 17.05
N ASN A 58 17.42 0.33 17.72
CA ASN A 58 16.93 -0.24 18.98
C ASN A 58 16.34 -1.63 18.76
N PHE A 59 15.61 -1.86 17.67
CA PHE A 59 15.10 -3.19 17.32
C PHE A 59 16.26 -4.16 17.03
N ALA A 60 17.24 -3.75 16.21
CA ALA A 60 18.38 -4.57 15.85
C ALA A 60 19.20 -5.03 17.06
N ALA A 61 19.25 -4.23 18.13
CA ALA A 61 19.97 -4.58 19.35
C ALA A 61 19.30 -5.70 20.16
N SER A 62 18.01 -5.95 19.97
CA SER A 62 17.22 -6.92 20.74
C SER A 62 16.71 -8.11 19.92
N SER A 63 16.60 -7.96 18.60
CA SER A 63 16.11 -8.99 17.68
C SER A 63 17.22 -9.89 17.17
N LYS A 64 16.89 -11.16 16.89
CA LYS A 64 17.76 -12.10 16.15
C LYS A 64 17.60 -11.99 14.63
N ILE A 65 16.60 -11.23 14.16
CA ILE A 65 16.35 -11.05 12.74
C ILE A 65 17.36 -10.07 12.16
N ALA A 66 18.01 -10.48 11.08
CA ALA A 66 18.92 -9.59 10.35
C ALA A 66 18.11 -8.41 9.78
N ILE A 67 18.49 -7.19 10.12
CA ILE A 67 17.84 -5.98 9.63
C ILE A 67 18.87 -5.06 8.98
N LYS A 68 18.53 -4.54 7.80
CA LYS A 68 19.31 -3.55 7.07
C LYS A 68 18.54 -2.23 7.02
N TYR A 69 19.18 -1.16 7.47
CA TYR A 69 18.65 0.20 7.39
C TYR A 69 19.29 0.95 6.23
N CYS A 70 18.47 1.55 5.38
CA CYS A 70 18.88 2.36 4.24
C CYS A 70 18.14 3.70 4.28
N VAL A 71 18.69 4.71 3.61
CA VAL A 71 18.05 6.03 3.48
C VAL A 71 17.88 6.35 1.99
N GLU A 72 16.68 6.77 1.60
CA GLU A 72 16.43 7.43 0.33
C GLU A 72 16.07 8.89 0.63
N PRO A 73 17.04 9.82 0.44
CA PRO A 73 16.86 11.20 0.88
C PRO A 73 15.85 12.00 0.03
N ARG A 74 15.57 11.55 -1.20
CA ARG A 74 14.54 12.15 -2.05
C ARG A 74 13.19 11.59 -1.65
N GLN A 75 12.29 12.44 -1.21
CA GLN A 75 10.94 12.05 -0.84
C GLN A 75 10.15 11.55 -2.07
N ASN A 76 10.28 10.25 -2.34
CA ASN A 76 9.68 9.59 -3.49
C ASN A 76 9.49 8.10 -3.17
N ILE A 77 8.25 7.63 -3.07
CA ILE A 77 7.92 6.24 -2.71
C ILE A 77 8.50 5.22 -3.71
N PRO A 78 8.37 5.39 -5.04
CA PRO A 78 9.02 4.52 -6.02
C PRO A 78 10.53 4.36 -5.79
N MET A 79 11.24 5.44 -5.50
CA MET A 79 12.69 5.38 -5.25
C MET A 79 13.02 4.64 -3.96
N ALA A 80 12.24 4.87 -2.89
CA ALA A 80 12.40 4.13 -1.65
C ALA A 80 12.17 2.62 -1.86
N ARG A 81 11.16 2.23 -2.66
CA ARG A 81 10.92 0.82 -3.01
C ARG A 81 12.04 0.23 -3.86
N ASN A 82 12.55 0.95 -4.85
CA ASN A 82 13.71 0.49 -5.62
C ASN A 82 14.93 0.28 -4.72
N ARG A 83 15.18 1.22 -3.81
CA ARG A 83 16.26 1.09 -2.80
C ARG A 83 16.07 -0.15 -1.91
N ALA A 84 14.82 -0.48 -1.54
CA ALA A 84 14.52 -1.69 -0.78
C ALA A 84 14.83 -2.95 -1.60
N VAL A 85 14.42 -3.01 -2.86
CA VAL A 85 14.71 -4.12 -3.79
C VAL A 85 16.21 -4.30 -4.01
N GLU A 86 16.97 -3.22 -4.23
CA GLU A 86 18.42 -3.25 -4.38
C GLU A 86 19.14 -3.87 -3.18
N ASN A 87 18.58 -3.67 -1.98
CA ASN A 87 19.16 -4.15 -0.74
C ASN A 87 18.57 -5.48 -0.24
N ALA A 88 17.55 -6.00 -0.91
CA ALA A 88 16.94 -7.28 -0.63
C ALA A 88 17.84 -8.44 -1.06
N GLN A 89 17.83 -9.52 -0.27
CA GLN A 89 18.58 -10.75 -0.54
C GLN A 89 17.60 -11.93 -0.69
N GLY A 90 18.13 -13.10 -1.10
CA GLY A 90 17.34 -14.33 -1.19
C GLY A 90 16.44 -14.41 -2.41
N ASP A 91 15.41 -15.24 -2.30
CA ASP A 91 14.58 -15.72 -3.39
C ASP A 91 13.29 -14.93 -3.56
N PHE A 92 12.81 -14.34 -2.47
CA PHE A 92 11.53 -13.64 -2.40
C PHE A 92 11.68 -12.28 -1.74
N ILE A 93 10.82 -11.36 -2.16
CA ILE A 93 10.62 -10.04 -1.54
C ILE A 93 9.16 -9.97 -1.09
N ALA A 94 8.96 -9.66 0.20
CA ALA A 94 7.66 -9.37 0.77
C ALA A 94 7.57 -7.87 1.10
N PHE A 95 6.58 -7.19 0.55
CA PHE A 95 6.31 -5.78 0.86
C PHE A 95 5.21 -5.65 1.91
N ILE A 96 5.41 -4.75 2.84
CA ILE A 96 4.44 -4.32 3.85
C ILE A 96 4.68 -2.85 4.18
N ASP A 97 3.62 -2.07 4.36
CA ASP A 97 3.72 -0.65 4.68
C ASP A 97 4.01 -0.44 6.18
N ASP A 98 4.60 0.70 6.55
CA ASP A 98 5.04 0.99 7.93
C ASP A 98 3.90 1.22 8.93
N ASP A 99 2.66 1.47 8.43
CA ASP A 99 1.43 1.58 9.22
C ASP A 99 0.61 0.28 9.27
N GLU A 100 1.22 -0.82 8.87
CA GLU A 100 0.62 -2.15 8.84
C GLU A 100 1.28 -3.09 9.86
N PHE A 101 0.61 -4.18 10.20
CA PHE A 101 1.18 -5.28 10.96
C PHE A 101 0.54 -6.62 10.57
N PRO A 102 1.36 -7.67 10.40
CA PRO A 102 0.88 -8.96 9.91
C PRO A 102 0.42 -9.88 11.03
N VAL A 103 -0.37 -10.90 10.67
CA VAL A 103 -0.57 -12.07 11.54
C VAL A 103 0.72 -12.91 11.64
N LYS A 104 0.87 -13.72 12.72
CA LYS A 104 2.10 -14.47 13.00
C LYS A 104 2.54 -15.46 11.91
N ASN A 105 1.62 -16.00 11.15
CA ASN A 105 1.87 -16.94 10.05
C ASN A 105 1.87 -16.28 8.65
N TRP A 106 1.95 -14.96 8.58
CA TRP A 106 1.82 -14.20 7.34
C TRP A 106 2.78 -14.64 6.23
N LEU A 107 4.10 -14.62 6.51
CA LEU A 107 5.12 -15.03 5.53
C LEU A 107 4.96 -16.50 5.12
N LEU A 108 4.70 -17.36 6.08
CA LEU A 108 4.49 -18.79 5.84
C LEU A 108 3.29 -19.02 4.90
N THR A 109 2.19 -18.32 5.15
CA THR A 109 0.96 -18.41 4.36
C THR A 109 1.17 -17.94 2.93
N LEU A 110 1.86 -16.81 2.75
CA LEU A 110 2.21 -16.29 1.42
C LEU A 110 3.11 -17.27 0.64
N LEU A 111 4.14 -17.81 1.28
CA LEU A 111 5.05 -18.78 0.64
C LEU A 111 4.35 -20.08 0.29
N LYS A 112 3.53 -20.64 1.19
CA LYS A 112 2.73 -21.83 0.92
C LYS A 112 1.78 -21.60 -0.27
N ALA A 113 1.10 -20.45 -0.34
CA ALA A 113 0.26 -20.11 -1.48
C ALA A 113 1.07 -19.96 -2.79
N CYS A 114 2.23 -19.31 -2.74
CA CYS A 114 3.11 -19.17 -3.91
C CYS A 114 3.51 -20.51 -4.50
N SER A 115 3.88 -21.47 -3.64
CA SER A 115 4.22 -22.84 -4.05
C SER A 115 3.01 -23.63 -4.54
N THR A 116 1.88 -23.57 -3.79
CA THR A 116 0.66 -24.35 -4.09
C THR A 116 0.08 -24.00 -5.46
N TYR A 117 0.07 -22.71 -5.81
CA TYR A 117 -0.50 -22.24 -7.08
C TYR A 117 0.53 -22.09 -8.19
N ASP A 118 1.82 -22.36 -7.91
CA ASP A 118 2.95 -22.18 -8.84
C ASP A 118 2.89 -20.83 -9.55
N VAL A 119 2.96 -19.77 -8.78
CA VAL A 119 2.85 -18.38 -9.25
C VAL A 119 4.08 -17.56 -8.92
N ASP A 120 4.19 -16.36 -9.51
CA ASP A 120 5.33 -15.46 -9.31
C ASP A 120 5.08 -14.44 -8.22
N GLY A 121 3.82 -14.26 -7.78
CA GLY A 121 3.47 -13.39 -6.66
C GLY A 121 2.15 -13.76 -5.99
N VAL A 122 2.03 -13.36 -4.72
CA VAL A 122 0.86 -13.59 -3.88
C VAL A 122 0.47 -12.30 -3.18
N GLN A 123 -0.77 -11.87 -3.37
CA GLN A 123 -1.36 -10.71 -2.70
C GLN A 123 -2.29 -11.17 -1.59
N GLY A 124 -2.12 -10.62 -0.39
CA GLY A 124 -3.04 -10.84 0.72
C GLY A 124 -3.97 -9.65 0.99
N PRO A 125 -4.99 -9.83 1.83
CA PRO A 125 -5.90 -8.76 2.26
C PRO A 125 -5.22 -7.81 3.24
N VAL A 126 -5.58 -6.52 3.13
CA VAL A 126 -5.27 -5.51 4.15
C VAL A 126 -6.56 -5.14 4.84
N ARG A 127 -6.69 -5.55 6.10
CA ARG A 127 -7.86 -5.27 6.95
C ARG A 127 -7.60 -4.03 7.79
N ARG A 128 -8.64 -3.25 8.06
CA ARG A 128 -8.51 -2.05 8.87
C ARG A 128 -8.47 -2.37 10.36
N TYR A 129 -7.58 -1.71 11.06
CA TYR A 129 -7.44 -1.79 12.50
C TYR A 129 -7.60 -0.39 13.11
N PHE A 130 -8.38 -0.32 14.17
CA PHE A 130 -8.64 0.92 14.89
C PHE A 130 -8.17 0.73 16.34
N ASP A 131 -7.17 1.49 16.77
CA ASP A 131 -6.69 1.48 18.15
C ASP A 131 -7.74 2.06 19.11
N GLU A 132 -8.62 2.95 18.61
CA GLU A 132 -9.74 3.54 19.31
C GLU A 132 -11.05 3.27 18.54
N GLU A 133 -12.18 3.32 19.26
CA GLU A 133 -13.50 3.13 18.64
C GLU A 133 -13.80 4.26 17.63
N PRO A 134 -13.90 4.01 16.34
CA PRO A 134 -14.18 5.05 15.36
C PRO A 134 -15.64 5.50 15.45
N PRO A 135 -15.95 6.75 15.09
CA PRO A 135 -17.32 7.27 15.05
C PRO A 135 -18.25 6.36 14.26
N LYS A 136 -19.52 6.21 14.72
CA LYS A 136 -20.53 5.33 14.10
C LYS A 136 -20.70 5.56 12.59
N TRP A 137 -20.54 6.80 12.12
CA TRP A 137 -20.67 7.12 10.71
C TRP A 137 -19.51 6.57 9.86
N ILE A 138 -18.29 6.44 10.42
CA ILE A 138 -17.13 5.80 9.78
C ILE A 138 -17.42 4.32 9.55
N LYS A 139 -17.86 3.61 10.60
CA LYS A 139 -18.23 2.18 10.50
C LYS A 139 -19.39 1.98 9.51
N LYS A 140 -20.46 2.74 9.65
CA LYS A 140 -21.64 2.63 8.78
C LYS A 140 -21.34 2.95 7.32
N GLY A 141 -20.42 3.86 7.06
CA GLY A 141 -19.98 4.26 5.72
C GLY A 141 -18.98 3.31 5.09
N LYS A 142 -18.39 2.40 5.85
CA LYS A 142 -17.38 1.42 5.38
C LYS A 142 -16.19 2.05 4.64
N PHE A 143 -15.83 3.29 4.99
CA PHE A 143 -14.87 4.11 4.24
C PHE A 143 -13.46 3.52 4.13
N TYR A 144 -13.12 2.61 5.02
CA TYR A 144 -11.82 1.95 5.09
C TYR A 144 -11.87 0.47 4.76
N GLU A 145 -13.03 -0.09 4.43
CA GLU A 145 -13.12 -1.46 3.97
C GLU A 145 -12.51 -1.59 2.58
N ARG A 146 -11.74 -2.66 2.39
CA ARG A 146 -11.19 -3.03 1.08
C ARG A 146 -11.85 -4.33 0.63
N PRO A 147 -12.03 -4.53 -0.68
CA PRO A 147 -12.53 -5.79 -1.19
C PRO A 147 -11.55 -6.93 -0.85
N THR A 148 -12.10 -8.10 -0.54
CA THR A 148 -11.38 -9.36 -0.40
C THR A 148 -11.84 -10.31 -1.49
N TYR A 149 -11.03 -11.32 -1.78
CA TYR A 149 -11.29 -12.27 -2.84
C TYR A 149 -11.01 -13.69 -2.35
N PRO A 150 -11.58 -14.74 -2.97
CA PRO A 150 -11.27 -16.12 -2.58
C PRO A 150 -9.81 -16.46 -2.89
N THR A 151 -9.19 -17.22 -1.99
CA THR A 151 -7.84 -17.75 -2.16
C THR A 151 -7.73 -18.57 -3.44
N GLY A 152 -6.65 -18.37 -4.19
CA GLY A 152 -6.43 -18.99 -5.51
C GLY A 152 -6.98 -18.17 -6.69
N LEU A 153 -7.72 -17.08 -6.46
CA LEU A 153 -8.12 -16.21 -7.55
C LEU A 153 -6.88 -15.61 -8.23
N ILE A 154 -6.77 -15.82 -9.54
CA ILE A 154 -5.76 -15.10 -10.35
C ILE A 154 -6.17 -13.62 -10.40
N ILE A 155 -5.31 -12.76 -9.91
CA ILE A 155 -5.59 -11.33 -9.87
C ILE A 155 -5.11 -10.63 -11.14
N ASP A 156 -5.87 -9.63 -11.57
CA ASP A 156 -5.44 -8.66 -12.56
C ASP A 156 -4.70 -7.50 -11.88
N TRP A 157 -4.02 -6.67 -12.67
CA TRP A 157 -3.20 -5.57 -12.17
C TRP A 157 -3.99 -4.53 -11.37
N THR A 158 -5.31 -4.40 -11.58
CA THR A 158 -6.14 -3.43 -10.85
C THR A 158 -6.29 -3.78 -9.36
N LYS A 159 -6.08 -5.05 -9.01
CA LYS A 159 -6.13 -5.57 -7.64
C LYS A 159 -4.77 -5.57 -6.96
N GLY A 160 -3.68 -5.51 -7.74
CA GLY A 160 -2.32 -5.55 -7.22
C GLY A 160 -1.94 -4.29 -6.45
N ARG A 161 -1.26 -4.47 -5.33
CA ARG A 161 -0.69 -3.41 -4.47
C ARG A 161 0.60 -3.92 -3.84
N THR A 162 1.52 -3.03 -3.52
CA THR A 162 2.74 -3.41 -2.80
C THR A 162 2.52 -3.65 -1.32
N ASN A 163 1.46 -3.14 -0.74
CA ASN A 163 1.13 -3.52 0.63
C ASN A 163 0.59 -4.96 0.66
N ASN A 164 1.12 -5.78 1.55
CA ASN A 164 0.81 -7.20 1.68
C ASN A 164 1.04 -8.03 0.40
N LEU A 165 2.23 -7.95 -0.18
CA LEU A 165 2.57 -8.61 -1.45
C LEU A 165 3.88 -9.39 -1.33
N LEU A 166 3.87 -10.68 -1.65
CA LEU A 166 5.06 -11.51 -1.84
C LEU A 166 5.35 -11.66 -3.34
N LEU A 167 6.61 -11.53 -3.73
CA LEU A 167 7.08 -11.64 -5.12
C LEU A 167 8.34 -12.50 -5.18
N LYS A 168 8.48 -13.34 -6.21
CA LYS A 168 9.76 -13.93 -6.57
C LYS A 168 10.74 -12.83 -6.96
N LYS A 169 11.92 -12.79 -6.35
CA LYS A 169 12.91 -11.73 -6.57
C LYS A 169 13.36 -11.61 -8.03
N LYS A 170 13.34 -12.70 -8.78
CA LYS A 170 13.69 -12.72 -10.21
C LYS A 170 12.92 -11.68 -11.04
N LEU A 171 11.65 -11.35 -10.66
CA LEU A 171 10.83 -10.36 -11.37
C LEU A 171 11.47 -8.98 -11.45
N PHE A 172 12.25 -8.62 -10.43
CA PHE A 172 12.90 -7.31 -10.37
C PHE A 172 14.14 -7.22 -11.27
N SER A 173 14.72 -8.36 -11.65
CA SER A 173 15.83 -8.41 -12.60
C SER A 173 15.42 -8.17 -14.04
N GLU A 174 14.12 -8.25 -14.33
CA GLU A 174 13.58 -8.03 -15.67
C GLU A 174 13.37 -6.55 -16.02
N GLU A 175 13.52 -5.67 -15.04
CA GLU A 175 13.33 -4.24 -15.19
C GLU A 175 14.51 -3.49 -14.55
N PRO A 176 15.17 -2.60 -15.30
CA PRO A 176 16.27 -1.80 -14.74
C PRO A 176 15.80 -0.85 -13.65
N LEU A 177 14.52 -0.45 -13.69
CA LEU A 177 13.88 0.41 -12.69
C LEU A 177 12.45 -0.11 -12.42
N PRO A 178 12.29 -1.05 -11.48
CA PRO A 178 11.01 -1.71 -11.21
C PRO A 178 9.88 -0.74 -10.91
N PHE A 179 10.11 0.21 -10.01
CA PHE A 179 9.15 1.25 -9.66
C PHE A 179 9.59 2.58 -10.27
N LYS A 180 8.80 3.11 -11.18
CA LYS A 180 9.14 4.31 -11.97
C LYS A 180 8.92 5.59 -11.15
N PRO A 181 9.95 6.45 -10.97
CA PRO A 181 9.90 7.63 -10.10
C PRO A 181 8.91 8.72 -10.52
N GLU A 182 8.48 8.73 -11.78
CA GLU A 182 7.50 9.67 -12.30
C GLU A 182 6.09 9.45 -11.75
N PHE A 183 5.81 8.27 -11.20
CA PHE A 183 4.51 8.01 -10.57
C PHE A 183 4.47 8.58 -9.16
N VAL A 184 3.58 9.53 -8.92
CA VAL A 184 3.28 10.01 -7.56
C VAL A 184 2.45 8.96 -6.79
N THR A 185 1.60 8.22 -7.51
CA THR A 185 0.80 7.09 -6.99
C THR A 185 0.57 6.09 -8.12
N GLY A 186 0.40 4.79 -7.78
CA GLY A 186 0.08 3.73 -8.74
C GLY A 186 1.31 3.11 -9.42
N GLU A 187 2.50 3.38 -8.90
CA GLU A 187 3.75 2.75 -9.33
C GLU A 187 3.75 1.22 -9.12
N ASP A 188 3.05 0.77 -8.08
CA ASP A 188 2.81 -0.63 -7.77
C ASP A 188 1.94 -1.31 -8.83
N GLN A 189 0.83 -0.67 -9.20
CA GLN A 189 -0.05 -1.16 -10.27
C GLN A 189 0.65 -1.17 -11.62
N ASP A 190 1.47 -0.16 -11.93
CA ASP A 190 2.25 -0.12 -13.16
C ASP A 190 3.24 -1.30 -13.21
N PHE A 191 3.98 -1.55 -12.13
CA PHE A 191 4.91 -2.67 -12.05
C PHE A 191 4.18 -4.01 -12.24
N ILE A 192 3.11 -4.26 -11.48
CA ILE A 192 2.34 -5.51 -11.58
C ILE A 192 1.73 -5.68 -12.97
N ARG A 193 1.20 -4.60 -13.59
CA ARG A 193 0.68 -4.62 -14.96
C ARG A 193 1.77 -5.05 -15.97
N ARG A 194 2.98 -4.51 -15.86
CA ARG A 194 4.10 -4.88 -16.74
C ARG A 194 4.48 -6.35 -16.56
N MET A 195 4.50 -6.84 -15.33
CA MET A 195 4.80 -8.26 -15.06
C MET A 195 3.70 -9.18 -15.61
N ILE A 196 2.43 -8.86 -15.42
CA ILE A 196 1.31 -9.63 -15.99
C ILE A 196 1.37 -9.64 -17.52
N ASN A 197 1.69 -8.52 -18.15
CA ASN A 197 1.84 -8.44 -19.61
C ASN A 197 3.02 -9.27 -20.15
N LYS A 198 4.03 -9.56 -19.31
CA LYS A 198 5.12 -10.50 -19.60
C LYS A 198 4.76 -11.97 -19.36
N GLY A 199 3.53 -12.25 -18.88
CA GLY A 199 3.05 -13.61 -18.62
C GLY A 199 3.20 -14.09 -17.18
N HIS A 200 3.66 -13.25 -16.26
CA HIS A 200 3.74 -13.62 -14.85
C HIS A 200 2.37 -13.69 -14.20
N ARG A 201 2.22 -14.62 -13.27
CA ARG A 201 0.94 -14.93 -12.63
C ARG A 201 0.97 -14.53 -11.16
N PHE A 202 -0.15 -13.94 -10.71
CA PHE A 202 -0.34 -13.50 -9.34
C PHE A 202 -1.67 -14.04 -8.81
N VAL A 203 -1.68 -14.48 -7.55
CA VAL A 203 -2.90 -14.99 -6.89
C VAL A 203 -3.23 -14.20 -5.63
N TRP A 204 -4.50 -14.24 -5.26
CA TRP A 204 -4.98 -13.79 -3.97
C TRP A 204 -4.90 -14.91 -2.93
N CYS A 205 -4.49 -14.56 -1.70
CA CYS A 205 -4.49 -15.45 -0.53
C CYS A 205 -5.16 -14.74 0.65
N ASP A 206 -6.42 -15.04 0.94
CA ASP A 206 -7.22 -14.31 1.94
C ASP A 206 -6.80 -14.59 3.39
N GLU A 207 -6.07 -15.68 3.61
CA GLU A 207 -5.53 -16.08 4.92
C GLU A 207 -4.27 -15.32 5.32
N ALA A 208 -3.56 -14.72 4.34
CA ALA A 208 -2.35 -13.93 4.60
C ALA A 208 -2.70 -12.50 5.04
N VAL A 209 -3.33 -12.37 6.19
CA VAL A 209 -3.90 -11.10 6.67
C VAL A 209 -2.83 -10.15 7.17
N VAL A 210 -2.96 -8.89 6.77
CA VAL A 210 -2.26 -7.73 7.32
C VAL A 210 -3.31 -6.74 7.82
N TYR A 211 -3.04 -6.07 8.95
CA TYR A 211 -3.88 -5.02 9.51
C TYR A 211 -3.23 -3.66 9.30
N GLU A 212 -3.96 -2.70 8.72
CA GLU A 212 -3.55 -1.30 8.57
C GLU A 212 -4.14 -0.46 9.69
N VAL A 213 -3.30 0.24 10.43
CA VAL A 213 -3.73 1.17 11.48
C VAL A 213 -4.39 2.39 10.85
N VAL A 214 -5.61 2.68 11.29
CA VAL A 214 -6.34 3.88 10.86
C VAL A 214 -6.42 4.86 12.03
N PRO A 215 -5.48 5.82 12.13
CA PRO A 215 -5.43 6.75 13.24
C PRO A 215 -6.61 7.75 13.21
N PRO A 216 -6.99 8.34 14.37
CA PRO A 216 -8.12 9.25 14.48
C PRO A 216 -8.07 10.46 13.54
N ILE A 217 -6.88 10.92 13.17
CA ILE A 217 -6.72 12.02 12.21
C ILE A 217 -7.37 11.70 10.86
N ARG A 218 -7.33 10.43 10.42
CA ARG A 218 -7.93 9.99 9.17
C ARG A 218 -9.46 10.01 9.19
N TRP A 219 -10.11 10.04 10.37
CA TRP A 219 -11.58 10.15 10.50
C TRP A 219 -12.08 11.58 10.35
N LYS A 220 -11.18 12.57 10.39
CA LYS A 220 -11.56 13.97 10.19
C LYS A 220 -12.09 14.16 8.76
N ARG A 221 -13.23 14.83 8.64
CA ARG A 221 -13.86 15.14 7.34
C ARG A 221 -12.90 15.89 6.41
N SER A 222 -12.18 16.89 6.94
CA SER A 222 -11.18 17.64 6.19
C SER A 222 -10.07 16.76 5.61
N PHE A 223 -9.59 15.77 6.38
CA PHE A 223 -8.60 14.81 5.90
C PHE A 223 -9.16 13.98 4.74
N MET A 224 -10.37 13.41 4.90
CA MET A 224 -10.99 12.56 3.88
C MET A 224 -11.26 13.33 2.58
N LEU A 225 -11.74 14.57 2.67
CA LEU A 225 -12.02 15.41 1.50
C LEU A 225 -10.73 15.86 0.82
N ARG A 226 -9.70 16.26 1.58
CA ARG A 226 -8.38 16.58 1.04
C ARG A 226 -7.76 15.39 0.32
N ARG A 227 -7.84 14.20 0.91
CA ARG A 227 -7.37 12.96 0.30
C ARG A 227 -8.12 12.64 -1.00
N ALA A 228 -9.45 12.79 -1.01
CA ALA A 228 -10.26 12.58 -2.21
C ALA A 228 -9.88 13.55 -3.34
N LEU A 229 -9.68 14.83 -3.02
CA LEU A 229 -9.24 15.84 -3.97
C LEU A 229 -7.86 15.49 -4.56
N LEU A 230 -6.90 15.08 -3.72
CA LEU A 230 -5.58 14.64 -4.15
C LEU A 230 -5.67 13.42 -5.06
N GLN A 231 -6.44 12.39 -4.67
CA GLN A 231 -6.64 11.19 -5.49
C GLN A 231 -7.24 11.52 -6.86
N GLY A 232 -8.19 12.44 -6.90
CA GLY A 232 -8.74 12.93 -8.17
C GLY A 232 -7.70 13.63 -9.02
N SER A 233 -6.88 14.51 -8.45
CA SER A 233 -5.85 15.22 -9.20
C SER A 233 -4.74 14.28 -9.69
N THR A 234 -4.31 13.30 -8.91
CA THR A 234 -3.26 12.35 -9.32
C THR A 234 -3.76 11.29 -10.31
N SER A 235 -5.08 11.06 -10.38
CA SER A 235 -5.67 10.11 -11.35
C SER A 235 -5.39 10.50 -12.81
N THR A 236 -5.21 11.79 -13.10
CA THR A 236 -4.91 12.32 -14.46
C THR A 236 -3.55 11.88 -15.00
N ALA A 237 -2.62 11.51 -14.10
CA ALA A 237 -1.30 11.00 -14.49
C ALA A 237 -1.30 9.48 -14.78
N GLN A 238 -2.41 8.78 -14.58
CA GLN A 238 -2.47 7.34 -14.82
C GLN A 238 -2.58 7.03 -16.33
N PRO A 239 -1.93 5.95 -16.80
CA PRO A 239 -1.98 5.57 -18.22
C PRO A 239 -3.39 5.25 -18.76
N THR A 240 -4.31 4.93 -17.87
CA THR A 240 -5.73 4.62 -18.21
C THR A 240 -6.62 5.86 -18.23
N PHE A 241 -6.09 7.03 -17.88
CA PHE A 241 -6.85 8.28 -17.89
C PHE A 241 -7.11 8.74 -19.34
N GLY A 242 -8.35 9.12 -19.61
CA GLY A 242 -8.76 9.54 -20.94
C GLY A 242 -10.02 10.41 -20.93
N PHE A 243 -10.55 10.67 -22.12
CA PHE A 243 -11.70 11.58 -22.31
C PHE A 243 -12.97 11.13 -21.56
N ARG A 244 -13.15 9.80 -21.39
CA ARG A 244 -14.29 9.24 -20.65
C ARG A 244 -14.29 9.66 -19.18
N GLU A 245 -13.12 9.68 -18.54
CA GLU A 245 -12.94 10.08 -17.13
C GLU A 245 -13.23 11.57 -16.96
N VAL A 246 -12.86 12.39 -17.94
CA VAL A 246 -13.19 13.83 -17.94
C VAL A 246 -14.70 14.04 -18.04
N ILE A 247 -15.39 13.40 -19.01
CA ILE A 247 -16.84 13.48 -19.15
C ILE A 247 -17.53 13.02 -17.85
N LYS A 248 -17.07 11.90 -17.30
CA LYS A 248 -17.60 11.39 -16.03
C LYS A 248 -17.47 12.43 -14.92
N ALA A 249 -16.31 13.09 -14.81
CA ALA A 249 -16.10 14.12 -13.79
C ALA A 249 -17.00 15.35 -14.00
N VAL A 250 -17.14 15.82 -15.26
CA VAL A 250 -18.02 16.95 -15.61
C VAL A 250 -19.48 16.69 -15.23
N LEU A 251 -19.98 15.47 -15.47
CA LEU A 251 -21.34 15.09 -15.12
C LEU A 251 -21.51 14.79 -13.62
N ALA A 252 -20.50 14.21 -12.99
CA ALA A 252 -20.56 13.80 -11.59
C ALA A 252 -20.57 15.00 -10.61
N VAL A 253 -19.82 16.07 -10.91
CA VAL A 253 -19.76 17.25 -10.02
C VAL A 253 -21.14 17.86 -9.79
N PRO A 254 -21.93 18.29 -10.81
CA PRO A 254 -23.26 18.83 -10.57
C PRO A 254 -24.22 17.80 -9.97
N ALA A 255 -24.15 16.53 -10.39
CA ALA A 255 -24.99 15.47 -9.87
C ALA A 255 -24.79 15.25 -8.35
N TYR A 256 -23.54 15.07 -7.91
CA TYR A 256 -23.27 14.91 -6.48
C TYR A 256 -23.58 16.18 -5.69
N THR A 257 -23.33 17.37 -6.24
CA THR A 257 -23.70 18.63 -5.59
C THR A 257 -25.20 18.71 -5.32
N ALA A 258 -26.04 18.37 -6.31
CA ALA A 258 -27.49 18.37 -6.18
C ALA A 258 -28.00 17.29 -5.18
N LEU A 259 -27.28 16.18 -5.06
CA LEU A 259 -27.66 15.08 -4.17
C LEU A 259 -27.21 15.27 -2.70
N LEU A 260 -26.27 16.18 -2.41
CA LEU A 260 -25.75 16.39 -1.06
C LEU A 260 -26.83 16.70 0.00
N PRO A 261 -27.84 17.58 -0.23
CA PRO A 261 -28.88 17.85 0.75
C PRO A 261 -29.67 16.59 1.11
N PHE A 262 -30.00 15.77 0.12
CA PHE A 262 -30.72 14.49 0.33
C PHE A 262 -29.84 13.47 1.06
N ALA A 263 -28.56 13.41 0.72
CA ALA A 263 -27.61 12.53 1.40
C ALA A 263 -27.46 12.88 2.89
N LEU A 264 -27.57 14.16 3.25
CA LEU A 264 -27.54 14.61 4.65
C LEU A 264 -28.73 14.08 5.45
N ILE A 265 -29.93 14.05 4.84
CA ILE A 265 -31.14 13.47 5.44
C ILE A 265 -30.97 11.97 5.66
N CYS A 266 -30.31 11.27 4.73
CA CYS A 266 -30.02 9.83 4.84
C CYS A 266 -28.93 9.51 5.87
N GLY A 267 -28.28 10.51 6.43
CA GLY A 267 -27.31 10.41 7.50
C GLY A 267 -25.87 10.71 7.08
N GLN A 268 -25.07 11.03 8.09
CA GLN A 268 -23.70 11.54 7.93
C GLN A 268 -22.79 10.67 7.04
N HIS A 269 -22.93 9.35 7.10
CA HIS A 269 -22.14 8.42 6.28
C HIS A 269 -22.43 8.59 4.77
N ARG A 270 -23.69 8.78 4.38
CA ARG A 270 -24.08 9.03 2.97
C ARG A 270 -23.63 10.40 2.50
N PHE A 271 -23.78 11.41 3.34
CA PHE A 271 -23.27 12.75 3.06
C PHE A 271 -21.77 12.73 2.78
N MET A 272 -20.99 12.05 3.63
CA MET A 272 -19.54 11.95 3.44
C MET A 272 -19.16 11.11 2.21
N ASP A 273 -19.88 10.03 1.92
CA ASP A 273 -19.64 9.23 0.71
C ASP A 273 -19.80 10.07 -0.56
N PHE A 274 -20.89 10.85 -0.65
CA PHE A 274 -21.12 11.73 -1.80
C PHE A 274 -20.13 12.91 -1.84
N SER A 275 -19.76 13.46 -0.68
CA SER A 275 -18.76 14.51 -0.60
C SER A 275 -17.39 14.02 -1.06
N ILE A 276 -16.97 12.82 -0.68
CA ILE A 276 -15.70 12.21 -1.13
C ILE A 276 -15.70 12.04 -2.65
N LYS A 277 -16.79 11.52 -3.24
CA LYS A 277 -16.93 11.36 -4.70
C LYS A 277 -16.92 12.71 -5.41
N LEU A 278 -17.64 13.70 -4.88
CA LEU A 278 -17.62 15.06 -5.40
C LEU A 278 -16.21 15.64 -5.43
N PHE A 279 -15.50 15.59 -4.31
CA PHE A 279 -14.14 16.14 -4.19
C PHE A 279 -13.14 15.38 -5.07
N HIS A 280 -13.29 14.08 -5.24
CA HIS A 280 -12.48 13.31 -6.19
C HIS A 280 -12.66 13.84 -7.63
N HIS A 281 -13.90 13.94 -8.11
CA HIS A 281 -14.16 14.45 -9.45
C HIS A 281 -13.77 15.92 -9.62
N LEU A 282 -13.93 16.72 -8.58
CA LEU A 282 -13.46 18.11 -8.57
C LEU A 282 -11.93 18.18 -8.70
N GLY A 283 -11.20 17.34 -7.97
CA GLY A 283 -9.74 17.21 -8.09
C GLY A 283 -9.31 16.83 -9.50
N THR A 284 -10.02 15.89 -10.15
CA THR A 284 -9.78 15.52 -11.54
C THR A 284 -9.95 16.70 -12.49
N LEU A 285 -11.04 17.47 -12.38
CA LEU A 285 -11.30 18.63 -13.25
C LEU A 285 -10.26 19.74 -13.04
N LEU A 286 -9.93 20.04 -11.78
CA LEU A 286 -8.92 21.06 -11.45
C LEU A 286 -7.55 20.69 -12.03
N SER A 287 -7.17 19.42 -11.96
CA SER A 287 -5.92 18.93 -12.55
C SER A 287 -5.93 19.05 -14.09
N CYS A 288 -7.05 18.75 -14.75
CA CYS A 288 -7.20 18.95 -16.21
C CYS A 288 -7.06 20.42 -16.61
N LEU A 289 -7.39 21.36 -15.72
CA LEU A 289 -7.20 22.79 -15.91
C LEU A 289 -5.80 23.31 -15.51
N GLY A 290 -4.89 22.40 -15.11
CA GLY A 290 -3.55 22.77 -14.64
C GLY A 290 -3.53 23.40 -13.24
N ILE A 291 -4.63 23.30 -12.47
CA ILE A 291 -4.75 23.88 -11.13
C ILE A 291 -4.38 22.83 -10.07
N ASN A 292 -3.19 22.96 -9.47
CA ASN A 292 -2.76 22.14 -8.35
C ASN A 292 -3.22 22.75 -7.02
N VAL A 293 -4.28 22.19 -6.44
CA VAL A 293 -4.87 22.65 -5.17
C VAL A 293 -4.08 22.15 -3.96
N ILE A 294 -3.38 21.03 -4.09
CA ILE A 294 -2.61 20.41 -3.02
C ILE A 294 -1.14 20.37 -3.45
N ARG A 295 -0.31 21.23 -2.84
CA ARG A 295 1.11 21.33 -3.16
C ARG A 295 1.96 20.23 -2.52
N GLU A 296 1.50 19.65 -1.42
CA GLU A 296 2.19 18.58 -0.70
C GLU A 296 1.36 17.28 -0.79
N PRO A 297 1.75 16.32 -1.65
CA PRO A 297 1.02 15.06 -1.82
C PRO A 297 1.13 14.16 -0.58
N TYR A 298 2.20 14.28 0.19
CA TYR A 298 2.45 13.44 1.36
C TYR A 298 1.87 14.09 2.61
N VAL A 299 0.81 13.51 3.15
CA VAL A 299 0.25 13.91 4.45
C VAL A 299 1.08 13.20 5.52
N THR A 300 1.92 13.96 6.22
CA THR A 300 2.55 13.52 7.47
C THR A 300 1.47 13.47 8.54
N GLU A 301 1.44 12.37 9.29
CA GLU A 301 0.57 12.22 10.46
C GLU A 301 1.22 12.83 11.70
#